data_34b9fad55b42456058e620e65e6eb8f9
#
_entry.id   34b9fad55b42456058e620e65e6eb8f9
#
_cell.length_a   1.000
_cell.length_b   1.000
_cell.length_c   1.000
_cell.angle_alpha   90.00
_cell.angle_beta   90.00
_cell.angle_gamma   90.00
#
_symmetry.space_group_name_H-M   'P 1'
#
loop_
_entity.id
_entity.type
_entity.pdbx_description
1 polymer ?
#
loop_
_entity_poly.entity_id
_entity_poly.type
_entity_poly.pdbx_seq_one_letter_code
_entity_poly.pdbx_strand_id
1 'polypeptide(L)'
;MKYLNEIINVLGMKTIIIISVSILVLILVILTYRLLKLKHYRNEIVDLENKMNAIKSLPIQYRLGRVKGIAKNMPELQEKYETYDAKFAELTDLQNDEIIPLVNDIDEALYYRKLRGVQKKMNSLEEKVIHYAKESKQLLKDIEVITEIENIQRLEIIKVKEKYRATNDNYAQIRFKVEGYVPKVQDVFHDIDERFVELENYMNNQQFEEAKTYTEDISKYIDALDQQLSDLPTYISVVRQYLPKRLNELKSIMQDMQEKDFAVERMNATIRISKIDNDLHETEKNIKNLKLENVGQNIEVMTDELNLLYSDFEKEKNAYA
;
A
#
# COMPACT_ATOMS: atom_id res chain seq x y z
N MET A 1 82.21 -37.67 4.72
CA MET A 1 82.66 -37.80 6.14
C MET A 1 83.85 -36.91 6.49
N LYS A 2 84.92 -36.75 5.66
CA LYS A 2 86.11 -35.91 5.95
C LYS A 2 85.68 -34.42 6.23
N TYR A 3 84.89 -33.80 5.45
CA TYR A 3 84.42 -32.42 5.61
C TYR A 3 83.55 -32.19 6.87
N LEU A 4 82.80 -33.20 7.29
CA LEU A 4 82.02 -33.12 8.53
C LEU A 4 82.93 -33.12 9.76
N ASN A 5 83.99 -33.91 9.76
CA ASN A 5 85.00 -33.99 10.88
C ASN A 5 85.84 -32.71 10.96
N GLU A 6 86.20 -32.08 9.83
CA GLU A 6 86.93 -30.79 9.85
C GLU A 6 86.04 -29.66 10.40
N ILE A 7 84.77 -29.63 10.06
CA ILE A 7 83.77 -28.64 10.57
C ILE A 7 83.58 -28.85 12.10
N ILE A 8 83.53 -30.09 12.59
CA ILE A 8 83.41 -30.44 14.00
C ILE A 8 84.60 -30.00 14.78
N ASN A 9 85.79 -30.13 14.24
CA ASN A 9 87.03 -29.72 14.89
C ASN A 9 87.23 -28.20 14.95
N VAL A 10 86.79 -27.46 13.99
CA VAL A 10 86.91 -25.99 13.93
C VAL A 10 85.86 -25.28 14.80
N LEU A 11 84.61 -25.78 14.82
CA LEU A 11 83.50 -25.11 15.52
C LEU A 11 83.13 -25.65 16.88
N GLY A 12 83.67 -26.79 17.29
CA GLY A 12 83.32 -27.49 18.54
C GLY A 12 81.84 -28.05 18.51
N MET A 13 81.70 -29.24 19.09
CA MET A 13 80.46 -30.00 19.05
C MET A 13 79.19 -29.19 19.58
N LYS A 14 79.40 -28.37 20.63
CA LYS A 14 78.37 -27.55 21.26
C LYS A 14 77.80 -26.47 20.32
N THR A 15 78.63 -25.78 19.55
CA THR A 15 78.27 -24.75 18.61
C THR A 15 77.48 -25.32 17.40
N ILE A 16 77.86 -26.51 16.96
CA ILE A 16 77.13 -27.20 15.87
C ILE A 16 75.70 -27.57 16.30
N ILE A 17 75.55 -28.08 17.54
CA ILE A 17 74.22 -28.39 18.09
C ILE A 17 73.37 -27.13 18.22
N ILE A 18 73.90 -26.01 18.69
CA ILE A 18 73.19 -24.74 18.83
C ILE A 18 72.74 -24.24 17.45
N ILE A 19 73.62 -24.27 16.46
CA ILE A 19 73.28 -23.87 15.09
C ILE A 19 72.15 -24.76 14.50
N SER A 20 72.25 -26.08 14.68
CA SER A 20 71.25 -27.05 14.20
C SER A 20 69.89 -26.83 14.87
N VAL A 21 69.86 -26.60 16.18
CA VAL A 21 68.60 -26.28 16.92
C VAL A 21 68.08 -24.95 16.47
N SER A 22 68.94 -23.93 16.27
CA SER A 22 68.44 -22.60 15.75
C SER A 22 67.82 -22.70 14.36
N ILE A 23 68.48 -23.51 13.47
CA ILE A 23 67.94 -23.76 12.13
C ILE A 23 66.57 -24.50 12.22
N LEU A 24 66.47 -25.51 13.07
CA LEU A 24 65.20 -26.25 13.26
C LEU A 24 64.09 -25.37 13.80
N VAL A 25 64.36 -24.49 14.77
CA VAL A 25 63.43 -23.51 15.31
C VAL A 25 62.99 -22.53 14.19
N LEU A 26 63.98 -22.05 13.43
CA LEU A 26 63.62 -21.13 12.28
C LEU A 26 62.76 -21.82 11.29
N ILE A 27 62.96 -23.06 10.89
CA ILE A 27 62.14 -23.84 10.03
C ILE A 27 60.74 -24.01 10.61
N LEU A 28 60.62 -24.29 11.91
CA LEU A 28 59.36 -24.45 12.62
C LEU A 28 58.55 -23.15 12.63
N VAL A 29 59.20 -22.01 12.88
CA VAL A 29 58.59 -20.69 12.79
C VAL A 29 58.06 -20.37 11.39
N ILE A 30 58.84 -20.66 10.36
CA ILE A 30 58.43 -20.47 8.96
C ILE A 30 57.24 -21.37 8.62
N LEU A 31 57.22 -22.62 9.05
CA LEU A 31 56.12 -23.54 8.81
C LEU A 31 54.86 -23.10 9.52
N THR A 32 54.93 -22.72 10.80
CA THR A 32 53.78 -22.21 11.54
C THR A 32 53.21 -20.93 10.92
N TYR A 33 54.09 -19.99 10.56
CA TYR A 33 53.67 -18.77 9.84
C TYR A 33 52.94 -19.08 8.53
N ARG A 34 53.49 -20.01 7.73
CA ARG A 34 52.81 -20.42 6.47
C ARG A 34 51.46 -21.10 6.71
N LEU A 35 51.30 -21.91 7.73
CA LEU A 35 50.04 -22.55 8.09
C LEU A 35 48.99 -21.53 8.58
N LEU A 36 49.42 -20.59 9.42
CA LEU A 36 48.56 -19.51 9.89
C LEU A 36 48.05 -18.63 8.72
N LYS A 37 48.98 -18.28 7.82
CA LYS A 37 48.65 -17.50 6.62
C LYS A 37 47.71 -18.25 5.66
N LEU A 38 47.89 -19.56 5.49
CA LEU A 38 47.02 -20.40 4.70
C LEU A 38 45.60 -20.44 5.31
N LYS A 39 45.48 -20.59 6.63
CA LYS A 39 44.23 -20.58 7.35
C LYS A 39 43.53 -19.23 7.24
N HIS A 40 44.24 -18.12 7.35
CA HIS A 40 43.72 -16.77 7.18
C HIS A 40 43.08 -16.58 5.79
N TYR A 41 43.83 -16.90 4.74
CA TYR A 41 43.27 -16.78 3.34
C TYR A 41 42.08 -17.68 3.10
N ARG A 42 42.04 -18.90 3.66
CA ARG A 42 40.89 -19.77 3.55
C ARG A 42 39.62 -19.18 4.21
N ASN A 43 39.79 -18.57 5.36
CA ASN A 43 38.65 -17.93 6.03
C ASN A 43 38.17 -16.68 5.27
N GLU A 44 39.10 -15.90 4.74
CA GLU A 44 38.82 -14.69 4.00
C GLU A 44 38.08 -14.98 2.66
N ILE A 45 38.52 -16.03 1.93
CA ILE A 45 37.81 -16.41 0.70
C ILE A 45 36.38 -16.91 0.97
N VAL A 46 36.18 -17.69 2.02
CA VAL A 46 34.86 -18.16 2.44
C VAL A 46 33.96 -16.98 2.83
N ASP A 47 34.48 -15.95 3.48
CA ASP A 47 33.75 -14.74 3.84
C ASP A 47 33.33 -13.95 2.56
N LEU A 48 34.21 -13.82 1.58
CA LEU A 48 33.94 -13.16 0.31
C LEU A 48 32.94 -13.95 -0.53
N GLU A 49 33.03 -15.28 -0.56
CA GLU A 49 32.03 -16.14 -1.23
C GLU A 49 30.65 -16.02 -0.58
N ASN A 50 30.58 -15.99 0.75
CA ASN A 50 29.33 -15.79 1.47
C ASN A 50 28.70 -14.43 1.15
N LYS A 51 29.53 -13.37 1.10
CA LYS A 51 29.08 -12.04 0.68
C LYS A 51 28.54 -12.05 -0.77
N MET A 52 29.27 -12.67 -1.70
CA MET A 52 28.84 -12.81 -3.08
C MET A 52 27.51 -13.58 -3.20
N ASN A 53 27.39 -14.72 -2.51
CA ASN A 53 26.18 -15.54 -2.51
C ASN A 53 24.97 -14.81 -1.92
N ALA A 54 25.19 -14.02 -0.85
CA ALA A 54 24.13 -13.17 -0.30
C ALA A 54 23.62 -12.13 -1.31
N ILE A 55 24.50 -11.53 -2.09
CA ILE A 55 24.10 -10.58 -3.15
C ILE A 55 23.42 -11.30 -4.31
N LYS A 56 23.89 -12.47 -4.72
CA LYS A 56 23.28 -13.31 -5.76
C LYS A 56 21.83 -13.71 -5.40
N SER A 57 21.52 -13.84 -4.12
CA SER A 57 20.18 -14.17 -3.62
C SER A 57 19.20 -12.99 -3.66
N LEU A 58 19.66 -11.77 -3.97
CA LEU A 58 18.78 -10.61 -4.12
C LEU A 58 17.78 -10.81 -5.28
N PRO A 59 16.53 -10.42 -5.12
CA PRO A 59 15.47 -10.68 -6.11
C PRO A 59 15.51 -9.72 -7.31
N ILE A 60 16.70 -9.37 -7.82
CA ILE A 60 16.87 -8.39 -8.90
C ILE A 60 16.18 -8.85 -10.17
N GLN A 61 16.45 -10.09 -10.62
CA GLN A 61 15.86 -10.65 -11.84
C GLN A 61 14.33 -10.70 -11.78
N TYR A 62 13.76 -11.10 -10.64
CA TYR A 62 12.32 -11.12 -10.44
C TYR A 62 11.70 -9.72 -10.55
N ARG A 63 12.34 -8.74 -9.90
CA ARG A 63 11.86 -7.34 -9.92
C ARG A 63 12.03 -6.70 -11.30
N LEU A 64 13.10 -7.00 -12.03
CA LEU A 64 13.26 -6.58 -13.44
C LEU A 64 12.14 -7.13 -14.32
N GLY A 65 11.72 -8.38 -14.12
CA GLY A 65 10.57 -8.96 -14.81
C GLY A 65 9.27 -8.18 -14.58
N ARG A 66 9.06 -7.67 -13.37
CA ARG A 66 7.92 -6.78 -13.05
C ARG A 66 8.04 -5.44 -13.76
N VAL A 67 9.21 -4.79 -13.70
CA VAL A 67 9.45 -3.52 -14.42
C VAL A 67 9.23 -3.68 -15.92
N LYS A 68 9.68 -4.79 -16.52
CA LYS A 68 9.41 -5.13 -17.93
C LYS A 68 7.91 -5.16 -18.23
N GLY A 69 7.12 -5.72 -17.32
CA GLY A 69 5.68 -5.74 -17.46
C GLY A 69 5.09 -4.33 -17.51
N ILE A 70 5.48 -3.47 -16.56
CA ILE A 70 5.03 -2.08 -16.43
C ILE A 70 5.48 -1.25 -17.66
N ALA A 71 6.72 -1.44 -18.09
CA ALA A 71 7.33 -0.70 -19.19
C ALA A 71 6.63 -0.90 -20.54
N LYS A 72 5.91 -2.03 -20.74
CA LYS A 72 5.19 -2.30 -22.00
C LYS A 72 4.17 -1.22 -22.37
N ASN A 73 3.58 -0.58 -21.36
CA ASN A 73 2.53 0.42 -21.55
C ASN A 73 3.01 1.85 -21.27
N MET A 74 4.28 2.02 -20.87
CA MET A 74 4.88 3.31 -20.51
C MET A 74 6.24 3.50 -21.23
N PRO A 75 6.28 4.23 -22.36
CA PRO A 75 7.52 4.43 -23.14
C PRO A 75 8.69 4.99 -22.34
N GLU A 76 8.42 5.90 -21.38
CA GLU A 76 9.44 6.49 -20.51
C GLU A 76 10.10 5.46 -19.58
N LEU A 77 9.37 4.41 -19.20
CA LEU A 77 9.91 3.31 -18.38
C LEU A 77 10.62 2.26 -19.21
N GLN A 78 10.36 2.18 -20.51
CA GLN A 78 11.03 1.24 -21.40
C GLN A 78 12.53 1.54 -21.49
N GLU A 79 12.93 2.79 -21.63
CA GLU A 79 14.34 3.21 -21.65
C GLU A 79 15.03 2.90 -20.30
N LYS A 80 14.34 3.14 -19.18
CA LYS A 80 14.87 2.80 -17.85
C LYS A 80 15.02 1.28 -17.69
N TYR A 81 14.03 0.50 -18.13
CA TYR A 81 14.11 -0.94 -18.08
C TYR A 81 15.33 -1.46 -18.88
N GLU A 82 15.53 -0.99 -20.10
CA GLU A 82 16.66 -1.39 -20.95
C GLU A 82 18.01 -1.05 -20.27
N THR A 83 18.09 0.12 -19.63
CA THR A 83 19.27 0.51 -18.86
C THR A 83 19.54 -0.42 -17.68
N TYR A 84 18.50 -0.79 -16.94
CA TYR A 84 18.64 -1.68 -15.78
C TYR A 84 18.91 -3.13 -16.17
N ASP A 85 18.33 -3.60 -17.27
CA ASP A 85 18.56 -4.93 -17.81
C ASP A 85 20.00 -5.08 -18.31
N ALA A 86 20.52 -4.06 -19.03
CA ALA A 86 21.92 -4.00 -19.45
C ALA A 86 22.88 -3.99 -18.24
N LYS A 87 22.57 -3.21 -17.20
CA LYS A 87 23.38 -3.17 -15.97
C LYS A 87 23.36 -4.49 -15.23
N PHE A 88 22.22 -5.19 -15.19
CA PHE A 88 22.10 -6.51 -14.59
C PHE A 88 22.90 -7.56 -15.37
N ALA A 89 22.92 -7.48 -16.70
CA ALA A 89 23.75 -8.33 -17.55
C ALA A 89 25.25 -8.10 -17.27
N GLU A 90 25.71 -6.83 -17.23
CA GLU A 90 27.09 -6.47 -16.87
C GLU A 90 27.51 -7.02 -15.51
N LEU A 91 26.66 -6.93 -14.50
CA LEU A 91 26.93 -7.48 -13.17
C LEU A 91 26.98 -9.01 -13.18
N THR A 92 26.16 -9.64 -14.00
CA THR A 92 26.18 -11.10 -14.19
C THR A 92 27.46 -11.56 -14.86
N ASP A 93 27.92 -10.84 -15.88
CA ASP A 93 29.20 -11.11 -16.57
C ASP A 93 30.37 -10.88 -15.62
N LEU A 94 30.39 -9.79 -14.84
CA LEU A 94 31.39 -9.55 -13.81
C LEU A 94 31.49 -10.72 -12.82
N GLN A 95 30.35 -11.24 -12.39
CA GLN A 95 30.29 -12.39 -11.50
C GLN A 95 30.86 -13.65 -12.15
N ASN A 96 30.40 -13.98 -13.36
CA ASN A 96 30.71 -15.26 -14.01
C ASN A 96 32.09 -15.29 -14.63
N ASP A 97 32.55 -14.19 -15.26
CA ASP A 97 33.76 -14.16 -16.06
C ASP A 97 34.97 -13.63 -15.28
N GLU A 98 34.73 -12.92 -14.17
CA GLU A 98 35.84 -12.33 -13.40
C GLU A 98 35.91 -12.82 -11.96
N ILE A 99 34.81 -12.79 -11.20
CA ILE A 99 34.81 -13.13 -9.78
C ILE A 99 34.97 -14.65 -9.59
N ILE A 100 34.12 -15.46 -10.22
CA ILE A 100 34.14 -16.92 -10.06
C ILE A 100 35.48 -17.53 -10.52
N PRO A 101 36.06 -17.17 -11.67
CA PRO A 101 37.36 -17.67 -12.07
C PRO A 101 38.49 -17.26 -11.09
N LEU A 102 38.43 -16.03 -10.55
CA LEU A 102 39.41 -15.56 -9.57
C LEU A 102 39.33 -16.31 -8.22
N VAL A 103 38.08 -16.63 -7.78
CA VAL A 103 37.86 -17.50 -6.60
C VAL A 103 38.52 -18.88 -6.85
N ASN A 104 38.18 -19.50 -7.97
CA ASN A 104 38.74 -20.82 -8.32
C ASN A 104 40.26 -20.82 -8.38
N ASP A 105 40.85 -19.79 -8.98
CA ASP A 105 42.31 -19.59 -9.05
C ASP A 105 42.97 -19.47 -7.69
N ILE A 106 42.32 -18.80 -6.74
CA ILE A 106 42.82 -18.64 -5.38
C ILE A 106 42.68 -19.98 -4.64
N ASP A 107 41.53 -20.64 -4.75
CA ASP A 107 41.31 -21.94 -4.10
C ASP A 107 42.30 -23.00 -4.60
N GLU A 108 42.57 -23.04 -5.90
CA GLU A 108 43.59 -23.91 -6.47
C GLU A 108 44.98 -23.62 -5.88
N ALA A 109 45.36 -22.33 -5.80
CA ALA A 109 46.64 -21.92 -5.21
C ALA A 109 46.73 -22.28 -3.73
N LEU A 110 45.65 -22.16 -2.97
CA LEU A 110 45.58 -22.54 -1.55
C LEU A 110 45.61 -24.06 -1.36
N TYR A 111 44.99 -24.83 -2.26
CA TYR A 111 45.01 -26.29 -2.27
C TYR A 111 46.44 -26.81 -2.43
N TYR A 112 47.17 -26.26 -3.44
CA TYR A 112 48.55 -26.63 -3.70
C TYR A 112 49.56 -25.90 -2.78
N ARG A 113 49.13 -25.13 -1.78
CA ARG A 113 49.96 -24.35 -0.83
C ARG A 113 50.92 -23.37 -1.53
N LYS A 114 50.56 -22.88 -2.72
CA LYS A 114 51.33 -21.90 -3.50
C LYS A 114 50.92 -20.47 -3.07
N LEU A 115 51.48 -19.97 -1.97
CA LEU A 115 51.09 -18.67 -1.38
C LEU A 115 51.63 -17.44 -2.12
N ARG A 116 52.53 -17.63 -3.12
CA ARG A 116 53.12 -16.52 -3.87
C ARG A 116 52.06 -15.86 -4.74
N GLY A 117 51.81 -14.57 -4.57
CA GLY A 117 50.84 -13.80 -5.34
C GLY A 117 49.39 -13.93 -4.88
N VAL A 118 49.06 -14.82 -3.94
CA VAL A 118 47.68 -14.99 -3.42
C VAL A 118 47.18 -13.69 -2.83
N GLN A 119 47.97 -12.94 -2.07
CA GLN A 119 47.54 -11.65 -1.50
C GLN A 119 47.08 -10.67 -2.55
N LYS A 120 47.75 -10.57 -3.70
CA LYS A 120 47.34 -9.67 -4.78
C LYS A 120 46.03 -10.12 -5.40
N LYS A 121 45.83 -11.44 -5.57
CA LYS A 121 44.56 -12.00 -6.05
C LYS A 121 43.42 -11.78 -5.06
N MET A 122 43.67 -11.96 -3.76
CA MET A 122 42.68 -11.69 -2.69
C MET A 122 42.24 -10.23 -2.68
N ASN A 123 43.18 -9.27 -2.74
CA ASN A 123 42.84 -7.86 -2.80
C ASN A 123 41.97 -7.54 -4.04
N SER A 124 42.33 -8.10 -5.18
CA SER A 124 41.54 -7.92 -6.43
C SER A 124 40.16 -8.55 -6.31
N LEU A 125 40.05 -9.73 -5.68
CA LEU A 125 38.75 -10.37 -5.44
C LEU A 125 37.88 -9.54 -4.50
N GLU A 126 38.46 -9.03 -3.40
CA GLU A 126 37.74 -8.16 -2.45
C GLU A 126 37.21 -6.91 -3.14
N GLU A 127 38.01 -6.21 -3.94
CA GLU A 127 37.59 -5.03 -4.70
C GLU A 127 36.40 -5.35 -5.63
N LYS A 128 36.51 -6.47 -6.37
CA LYS A 128 35.44 -6.90 -7.31
C LYS A 128 34.16 -7.29 -6.58
N VAL A 129 34.25 -8.01 -5.46
CA VAL A 129 33.09 -8.41 -4.65
C VAL A 129 32.43 -7.19 -4.02
N ILE A 130 33.20 -6.23 -3.52
CA ILE A 130 32.67 -4.97 -2.98
C ILE A 130 31.97 -4.16 -4.07
N HIS A 131 32.59 -4.05 -5.26
CA HIS A 131 31.98 -3.37 -6.40
C HIS A 131 30.67 -4.04 -6.84
N TYR A 132 30.69 -5.35 -7.03
CA TYR A 132 29.52 -6.15 -7.35
C TYR A 132 28.40 -5.97 -6.35
N ALA A 133 28.72 -6.01 -5.05
CA ALA A 133 27.75 -5.85 -3.97
C ALA A 133 27.13 -4.44 -3.95
N LYS A 134 27.95 -3.40 -4.14
CA LYS A 134 27.49 -2.02 -4.18
C LYS A 134 26.55 -1.77 -5.35
N GLU A 135 26.96 -2.14 -6.56
CA GLU A 135 26.19 -1.91 -7.78
C GLU A 135 24.90 -2.73 -7.82
N SER A 136 24.95 -4.00 -7.35
CA SER A 136 23.75 -4.85 -7.25
C SER A 136 22.71 -4.27 -6.26
N LYS A 137 23.13 -3.77 -5.11
CA LYS A 137 22.24 -3.12 -4.14
C LYS A 137 21.67 -1.81 -4.67
N GLN A 138 22.48 -1.02 -5.38
CA GLN A 138 22.01 0.21 -6.00
C GLN A 138 20.98 -0.08 -7.08
N LEU A 139 21.28 -1.05 -7.96
CA LEU A 139 20.34 -1.47 -9.00
C LEU A 139 19.01 -1.97 -8.41
N LEU A 140 19.06 -2.77 -7.34
CA LEU A 140 17.85 -3.22 -6.65
C LEU A 140 17.04 -2.04 -6.11
N LYS A 141 17.69 -1.07 -5.48
CA LYS A 141 17.03 0.13 -4.96
C LYS A 141 16.37 0.95 -6.08
N ASP A 142 17.06 1.12 -7.20
CA ASP A 142 16.53 1.88 -8.35
C ASP A 142 15.29 1.20 -8.96
N ILE A 143 15.32 -0.14 -9.03
CA ILE A 143 14.18 -0.96 -9.45
C ILE A 143 13.02 -0.86 -8.44
N GLU A 144 13.31 -0.86 -7.14
CA GLU A 144 12.31 -0.74 -6.08
C GLU A 144 11.51 0.55 -6.17
N VAL A 145 12.16 1.67 -6.48
CA VAL A 145 11.49 2.96 -6.66
C VAL A 145 10.41 2.87 -7.74
N ILE A 146 10.66 2.18 -8.85
CA ILE A 146 9.68 2.02 -9.94
C ILE A 146 8.51 1.12 -9.52
N THR A 147 8.79 0.02 -8.83
CA THR A 147 7.76 -0.93 -8.40
C THR A 147 6.97 -0.44 -7.19
N GLU A 148 7.43 0.60 -6.49
CA GLU A 148 6.76 1.16 -5.33
C GLU A 148 5.44 1.84 -5.70
N ILE A 149 5.36 2.47 -6.88
CA ILE A 149 4.12 3.10 -7.38
C ILE A 149 2.98 2.06 -7.44
N GLU A 150 3.25 0.88 -8.00
CA GLU A 150 2.27 -0.21 -8.03
C GLU A 150 1.86 -0.67 -6.63
N ASN A 151 2.83 -0.82 -5.72
CA ASN A 151 2.57 -1.27 -4.35
C ASN A 151 1.72 -0.25 -3.58
N ILE A 152 2.03 1.04 -3.69
CA ILE A 152 1.26 2.13 -3.08
C ILE A 152 -0.17 2.09 -3.61
N GLN A 153 -0.34 1.98 -4.93
CA GLN A 153 -1.67 1.93 -5.54
C GLN A 153 -2.49 0.72 -5.06
N ARG A 154 -1.87 -0.45 -4.94
CA ARG A 154 -2.53 -1.65 -4.38
C ARG A 154 -2.96 -1.45 -2.93
N LEU A 155 -2.15 -0.78 -2.11
CA LEU A 155 -2.50 -0.48 -0.73
C LEU A 155 -3.68 0.50 -0.63
N GLU A 156 -3.72 1.53 -1.49
CA GLU A 156 -4.86 2.45 -1.54
C GLU A 156 -6.16 1.74 -1.96
N ILE A 157 -6.09 0.84 -2.94
CA ILE A 157 -7.24 0.02 -3.34
C ILE A 157 -7.73 -0.85 -2.17
N ILE A 158 -6.83 -1.45 -1.40
CA ILE A 158 -7.21 -2.24 -0.21
C ILE A 158 -7.94 -1.37 0.79
N LYS A 159 -7.47 -0.16 1.08
CA LYS A 159 -8.14 0.77 2.00
C LYS A 159 -9.55 1.14 1.54
N VAL A 160 -9.71 1.39 0.23
CA VAL A 160 -11.04 1.71 -0.33
C VAL A 160 -11.98 0.50 -0.29
N LYS A 161 -11.48 -0.72 -0.52
CA LYS A 161 -12.26 -1.96 -0.35
C LYS A 161 -12.67 -2.19 1.11
N GLU A 162 -11.81 -1.89 2.07
CA GLU A 162 -12.15 -1.96 3.50
C GLU A 162 -13.23 -0.94 3.88
N LYS A 163 -13.12 0.29 3.37
CA LYS A 163 -14.14 1.33 3.53
C LYS A 163 -15.49 0.89 2.97
N TYR A 164 -15.50 0.32 1.76
CA TYR A 164 -16.71 -0.23 1.14
C TYR A 164 -17.35 -1.33 1.99
N ARG A 165 -16.54 -2.23 2.56
CA ARG A 165 -17.04 -3.26 3.48
C ARG A 165 -17.69 -2.65 4.72
N ALA A 166 -17.07 -1.64 5.33
CA ALA A 166 -17.63 -0.94 6.48
C ALA A 166 -18.97 -0.27 6.15
N THR A 167 -19.07 0.39 4.98
CA THR A 167 -20.33 0.99 4.52
C THR A 167 -21.41 -0.07 4.26
N ASN A 168 -21.03 -1.24 3.72
CA ASN A 168 -21.98 -2.35 3.53
C ASN A 168 -22.44 -2.94 4.87
N ASP A 169 -21.56 -3.04 5.87
CA ASP A 169 -21.90 -3.48 7.23
C ASP A 169 -22.85 -2.47 7.91
N ASN A 170 -22.63 -1.17 7.72
CA ASN A 170 -23.54 -0.12 8.19
C ASN A 170 -24.93 -0.26 7.53
N TYR A 171 -24.96 -0.47 6.21
CA TYR A 171 -26.21 -0.71 5.49
C TYR A 171 -26.95 -1.93 6.02
N ALA A 172 -26.25 -3.03 6.28
CA ALA A 172 -26.85 -4.26 6.83
C ALA A 172 -27.60 -4.01 8.15
N GLN A 173 -27.12 -3.09 9.00
CA GLN A 173 -27.76 -2.74 10.26
C GLN A 173 -29.08 -1.96 10.08
N ILE A 174 -29.20 -1.15 9.03
CA ILE A 174 -30.37 -0.30 8.77
C ILE A 174 -31.26 -0.86 7.66
N ARG A 175 -30.86 -1.96 7.02
CA ARG A 175 -31.49 -2.54 5.85
C ARG A 175 -33.01 -2.71 6.00
N PHE A 176 -33.47 -3.21 7.14
CA PHE A 176 -34.88 -3.43 7.41
C PHE A 176 -35.73 -2.15 7.44
N LYS A 177 -35.10 -0.98 7.63
CA LYS A 177 -35.77 0.35 7.61
C LYS A 177 -35.75 0.98 6.21
N VAL A 178 -34.78 0.61 5.38
CA VAL A 178 -34.43 1.29 4.12
C VAL A 178 -34.86 0.47 2.90
N GLU A 179 -34.61 -0.86 2.94
CA GLU A 179 -34.92 -1.78 1.85
C GLU A 179 -36.42 -1.74 1.52
N GLY A 180 -36.91 -1.76 0.44
CA GLY A 180 -38.34 -1.66 0.07
C GLY A 180 -38.90 -0.24 0.05
N TYR A 181 -38.23 0.72 0.73
CA TYR A 181 -38.58 2.13 0.61
C TYR A 181 -37.65 2.89 -0.32
N VAL A 182 -36.35 2.57 -0.31
CA VAL A 182 -35.33 3.19 -1.15
C VAL A 182 -34.57 2.12 -1.94
N PRO A 183 -35.17 1.54 -2.99
CA PRO A 183 -34.52 0.49 -3.80
C PRO A 183 -33.23 0.97 -4.47
N LYS A 184 -33.10 2.26 -4.75
CA LYS A 184 -31.92 2.89 -5.34
C LYS A 184 -30.61 2.65 -4.57
N VAL A 185 -30.66 2.34 -3.29
CA VAL A 185 -29.46 2.00 -2.50
C VAL A 185 -28.77 0.75 -3.06
N GLN A 186 -29.54 -0.26 -3.45
CA GLN A 186 -28.96 -1.48 -4.04
C GLN A 186 -28.31 -1.22 -5.41
N ASP A 187 -28.91 -0.35 -6.23
CA ASP A 187 -28.33 0.05 -7.51
C ASP A 187 -26.95 0.71 -7.29
N VAL A 188 -26.81 1.58 -6.26
CA VAL A 188 -25.54 2.25 -5.94
C VAL A 188 -24.49 1.24 -5.48
N PHE A 189 -24.83 0.24 -4.68
CA PHE A 189 -23.88 -0.82 -4.31
C PHE A 189 -23.43 -1.60 -5.54
N HIS A 190 -24.33 -1.92 -6.45
CA HIS A 190 -23.99 -2.61 -7.69
C HIS A 190 -23.06 -1.76 -8.58
N ASP A 191 -23.34 -0.46 -8.73
CA ASP A 191 -22.46 0.46 -9.45
C ASP A 191 -21.04 0.53 -8.85
N ILE A 192 -20.90 0.44 -7.51
CA ILE A 192 -19.59 0.41 -6.84
C ILE A 192 -18.87 -0.91 -7.16
N ASP A 193 -19.58 -2.03 -7.15
CA ASP A 193 -18.99 -3.33 -7.48
C ASP A 193 -18.47 -3.35 -8.93
N GLU A 194 -19.23 -2.80 -9.89
CA GLU A 194 -18.78 -2.65 -11.28
C GLU A 194 -17.54 -1.76 -11.40
N ARG A 195 -17.48 -0.67 -10.63
CA ARG A 195 -16.31 0.22 -10.59
C ARG A 195 -15.07 -0.48 -10.05
N PHE A 196 -15.21 -1.38 -9.08
CA PHE A 196 -14.06 -2.17 -8.62
C PHE A 196 -13.56 -3.15 -9.69
N VAL A 197 -14.43 -3.71 -10.52
CA VAL A 197 -14.03 -4.55 -11.66
C VAL A 197 -13.24 -3.72 -12.68
N GLU A 198 -13.69 -2.51 -12.99
CA GLU A 198 -12.99 -1.60 -13.91
C GLU A 198 -11.63 -1.17 -13.33
N LEU A 199 -11.56 -0.88 -12.03
CA LEU A 199 -10.32 -0.57 -11.34
C LEU A 199 -9.30 -1.71 -11.43
N GLU A 200 -9.74 -2.96 -11.31
CA GLU A 200 -8.89 -4.14 -11.50
C GLU A 200 -8.37 -4.23 -12.93
N ASN A 201 -9.17 -3.83 -13.92
CA ASN A 201 -8.73 -3.77 -15.31
C ASN A 201 -7.63 -2.71 -15.52
N TYR A 202 -7.76 -1.50 -14.94
CA TYR A 202 -6.69 -0.51 -14.97
C TYR A 202 -5.39 -1.05 -14.36
N MET A 203 -5.49 -1.71 -13.18
CA MET A 203 -4.32 -2.31 -12.52
C MET A 203 -3.68 -3.43 -13.34
N ASN A 204 -4.49 -4.30 -13.97
CA ASN A 204 -4.00 -5.39 -14.80
C ASN A 204 -3.34 -4.88 -16.10
N ASN A 205 -3.83 -3.78 -16.63
CA ASN A 205 -3.26 -3.09 -17.78
C ASN A 205 -2.11 -2.13 -17.41
N GLN A 206 -1.74 -2.06 -16.12
CA GLN A 206 -0.64 -1.23 -15.60
C GLN A 206 -0.85 0.28 -15.84
N GLN A 207 -2.08 0.70 -15.90
CA GLN A 207 -2.52 2.10 -16.02
C GLN A 207 -2.66 2.69 -14.61
N PHE A 208 -1.52 2.89 -13.92
CA PHE A 208 -1.50 3.23 -12.49
C PHE A 208 -2.00 4.64 -12.19
N GLU A 209 -1.80 5.61 -13.08
CA GLU A 209 -2.31 6.97 -12.89
C GLU A 209 -3.83 7.02 -13.04
N GLU A 210 -4.37 6.31 -14.04
CA GLU A 210 -5.82 6.15 -14.23
C GLU A 210 -6.42 5.39 -13.03
N ALA A 211 -5.77 4.29 -12.60
CA ALA A 211 -6.18 3.54 -11.43
C ALA A 211 -6.20 4.40 -10.17
N LYS A 212 -5.22 5.29 -9.97
CA LYS A 212 -5.16 6.21 -8.84
C LYS A 212 -6.35 7.17 -8.83
N THR A 213 -6.56 7.87 -9.94
CA THR A 213 -7.68 8.82 -10.09
C THR A 213 -9.01 8.11 -9.87
N TYR A 214 -9.16 6.92 -10.45
CA TYR A 214 -10.38 6.13 -10.32
C TYR A 214 -10.61 5.60 -8.89
N THR A 215 -9.54 5.25 -8.18
CA THR A 215 -9.59 4.86 -6.75
C THR A 215 -10.07 6.01 -5.88
N GLU A 216 -9.58 7.23 -6.13
CA GLU A 216 -10.01 8.44 -5.41
C GLU A 216 -11.49 8.73 -5.66
N ASP A 217 -11.98 8.55 -6.90
CA ASP A 217 -13.37 8.78 -7.24
C ASP A 217 -14.29 7.72 -6.62
N ILE A 218 -13.92 6.44 -6.62
CA ILE A 218 -14.65 5.38 -5.90
C ILE A 218 -14.70 5.71 -4.41
N SER A 219 -13.59 6.18 -3.82
CA SER A 219 -13.55 6.55 -2.40
C SER A 219 -14.54 7.64 -2.05
N LYS A 220 -14.62 8.71 -2.87
CA LYS A 220 -15.58 9.80 -2.69
C LYS A 220 -17.03 9.32 -2.85
N TYR A 221 -17.26 8.41 -3.81
CA TYR A 221 -18.57 7.84 -4.05
C TYR A 221 -19.06 6.98 -2.86
N ILE A 222 -18.15 6.20 -2.26
CA ILE A 222 -18.44 5.45 -1.03
C ILE A 222 -18.69 6.40 0.16
N ASP A 223 -17.93 7.49 0.31
CA ASP A 223 -18.16 8.48 1.36
C ASP A 223 -19.56 9.13 1.24
N ALA A 224 -19.94 9.49 0.03
CA ALA A 224 -21.27 10.06 -0.23
C ALA A 224 -22.37 9.06 0.11
N LEU A 225 -22.20 7.79 -0.25
CA LEU A 225 -23.15 6.73 0.09
C LEU A 225 -23.23 6.53 1.61
N ASP A 226 -22.10 6.45 2.31
CA ASP A 226 -22.05 6.25 3.78
C ASP A 226 -22.79 7.39 4.51
N GLN A 227 -22.58 8.64 4.09
CA GLN A 227 -23.29 9.79 4.62
C GLN A 227 -24.80 9.68 4.34
N GLN A 228 -25.20 9.33 3.13
CA GLN A 228 -26.61 9.15 2.78
C GLN A 228 -27.26 8.06 3.61
N LEU A 229 -26.59 6.92 3.80
CA LEU A 229 -27.10 5.82 4.62
C LEU A 229 -27.26 6.21 6.09
N SER A 230 -26.41 7.09 6.61
CA SER A 230 -26.51 7.60 7.99
C SER A 230 -27.78 8.43 8.20
N ASP A 231 -28.14 9.27 7.25
CA ASP A 231 -29.28 10.20 7.34
C ASP A 231 -30.63 9.54 7.00
N LEU A 232 -30.60 8.53 6.14
CA LEU A 232 -31.78 7.93 5.54
C LEU A 232 -32.83 7.41 6.52
N PRO A 233 -32.49 6.66 7.60
CA PRO A 233 -33.47 6.17 8.56
C PRO A 233 -34.24 7.31 9.28
N THR A 234 -33.54 8.40 9.56
CA THR A 234 -34.12 9.60 10.18
C THR A 234 -35.09 10.27 9.21
N TYR A 235 -34.67 10.52 7.99
CA TYR A 235 -35.51 11.13 6.96
C TYR A 235 -36.78 10.31 6.67
N ILE A 236 -36.65 8.98 6.54
CA ILE A 236 -37.77 8.08 6.35
C ILE A 236 -38.75 8.15 7.51
N SER A 237 -38.25 8.14 8.74
CA SER A 237 -39.09 8.22 9.95
C SER A 237 -39.86 9.55 10.03
N VAL A 238 -39.19 10.66 9.74
CA VAL A 238 -39.78 11.99 9.78
C VAL A 238 -40.87 12.14 8.68
N VAL A 239 -40.54 11.76 7.46
CA VAL A 239 -41.43 11.95 6.29
C VAL A 239 -42.61 10.99 6.31
N ARG A 240 -42.48 9.77 6.80
CA ARG A 240 -43.56 8.79 6.85
C ARG A 240 -44.38 8.78 8.12
N GLN A 241 -43.85 9.25 9.22
CA GLN A 241 -44.52 9.15 10.51
C GLN A 241 -44.77 10.52 11.14
N TYR A 242 -43.70 11.29 11.37
CA TYR A 242 -43.79 12.54 12.12
C TYR A 242 -44.58 13.62 11.39
N LEU A 243 -44.16 13.99 10.16
CA LEU A 243 -44.79 15.05 9.40
C LEU A 243 -46.26 14.73 9.01
N PRO A 244 -46.60 13.52 8.50
CA PRO A 244 -47.99 13.16 8.23
C PRO A 244 -48.88 13.20 9.46
N LYS A 245 -48.39 12.74 10.61
CA LYS A 245 -49.13 12.81 11.87
C LYS A 245 -49.44 14.25 12.25
N ARG A 246 -48.42 15.12 12.26
CA ARG A 246 -48.56 16.54 12.59
C ARG A 246 -49.51 17.27 11.62
N LEU A 247 -49.37 16.95 10.32
CA LEU A 247 -50.25 17.53 9.26
C LEU A 247 -51.72 17.11 9.45
N ASN A 248 -51.99 15.84 9.80
CA ASN A 248 -53.33 15.36 10.06
C ASN A 248 -53.92 15.99 11.35
N GLU A 249 -53.13 16.17 12.38
CA GLU A 249 -53.50 16.89 13.59
C GLU A 249 -53.95 18.33 13.24
N LEU A 250 -53.20 19.06 12.43
CA LEU A 250 -53.53 20.42 11.98
C LEU A 250 -54.78 20.44 11.09
N LYS A 251 -54.92 19.47 10.17
CA LYS A 251 -56.15 19.32 9.35
C LYS A 251 -57.38 19.15 10.23
N SER A 252 -57.28 18.33 11.31
CA SER A 252 -58.37 18.11 12.27
C SER A 252 -58.69 19.36 13.06
N ILE A 253 -57.64 20.09 13.57
CA ILE A 253 -57.85 21.35 14.28
C ILE A 253 -58.49 22.40 13.38
N MET A 254 -58.05 22.51 12.13
CA MET A 254 -58.62 23.43 11.16
C MET A 254 -60.11 23.16 10.93
N GLN A 255 -60.48 21.88 10.74
CA GLN A 255 -61.87 21.47 10.59
C GLN A 255 -62.75 21.83 11.78
N ASP A 256 -62.29 21.52 13.03
CA ASP A 256 -62.98 21.88 14.27
C ASP A 256 -63.18 23.41 14.42
N MET A 257 -62.18 24.19 14.01
CA MET A 257 -62.25 25.64 13.99
C MET A 257 -63.27 26.17 12.96
N GLN A 258 -63.32 25.56 11.75
CA GLN A 258 -64.28 25.91 10.72
C GLN A 258 -65.73 25.61 11.14
N GLU A 259 -65.96 24.47 11.78
CA GLU A 259 -67.27 24.10 12.32
C GLU A 259 -67.74 25.06 13.43
N LYS A 260 -66.82 25.78 14.10
CA LYS A 260 -67.07 26.76 15.15
C LYS A 260 -67.03 28.22 14.65
N ASP A 261 -67.04 28.43 13.33
CA ASP A 261 -67.03 29.75 12.67
C ASP A 261 -65.82 30.65 12.98
N PHE A 262 -64.65 30.06 13.33
CA PHE A 262 -63.43 30.83 13.46
C PHE A 262 -62.89 31.30 12.10
N ALA A 263 -62.23 32.46 12.05
CA ALA A 263 -61.79 33.11 10.80
C ALA A 263 -60.54 32.44 10.20
N VAL A 264 -60.57 31.12 9.98
CA VAL A 264 -59.48 30.29 9.44
C VAL A 264 -59.00 30.77 8.09
N GLU A 265 -59.84 31.34 7.26
CA GLU A 265 -59.50 31.84 5.92
C GLU A 265 -58.49 33.00 5.97
N ARG A 266 -58.52 33.84 7.01
CA ARG A 266 -57.59 34.96 7.20
C ARG A 266 -56.13 34.50 7.36
N MET A 267 -55.94 33.30 7.83
CA MET A 267 -54.62 32.70 8.03
C MET A 267 -54.10 31.98 6.77
N ASN A 268 -54.87 31.92 5.69
CA ASN A 268 -54.56 31.13 4.49
C ASN A 268 -54.25 29.65 4.81
N ALA A 269 -54.84 29.11 5.88
CA ALA A 269 -54.48 27.81 6.47
C ALA A 269 -54.64 26.67 5.44
N THR A 270 -55.69 26.67 4.64
CA THR A 270 -55.95 25.67 3.58
C THR A 270 -54.82 25.67 2.54
N ILE A 271 -54.35 26.84 2.11
CA ILE A 271 -53.31 26.97 1.09
C ILE A 271 -51.96 26.51 1.69
N ARG A 272 -51.65 26.92 2.92
CA ARG A 272 -50.42 26.54 3.63
C ARG A 272 -50.35 25.03 3.87
N ILE A 273 -51.43 24.42 4.34
CA ILE A 273 -51.53 22.97 4.54
C ILE A 273 -51.36 22.21 3.22
N SER A 274 -52.01 22.68 2.13
CA SER A 274 -51.87 22.05 0.81
C SER A 274 -50.43 22.16 0.29
N LYS A 275 -49.76 23.27 0.53
CA LYS A 275 -48.35 23.43 0.18
C LYS A 275 -47.47 22.43 0.93
N ILE A 276 -47.62 22.31 2.26
CA ILE A 276 -46.87 21.34 3.06
C ILE A 276 -47.13 19.91 2.57
N ASP A 277 -48.32 19.56 2.22
CA ASP A 277 -48.70 18.24 1.69
C ASP A 277 -47.99 17.93 0.37
N ASN A 278 -47.92 18.91 -0.54
CA ASN A 278 -47.19 18.79 -1.79
C ASN A 278 -45.69 18.68 -1.58
N ASP A 279 -45.11 19.53 -0.72
CA ASP A 279 -43.69 19.52 -0.39
C ASP A 279 -43.30 18.20 0.27
N LEU A 280 -44.17 17.61 1.09
CA LEU A 280 -43.97 16.29 1.72
C LEU A 280 -43.94 15.18 0.66
N HIS A 281 -44.86 15.18 -0.31
CA HIS A 281 -44.88 14.21 -1.39
C HIS A 281 -43.61 14.30 -2.28
N GLU A 282 -43.19 15.53 -2.59
CA GLU A 282 -41.98 15.76 -3.38
C GLU A 282 -40.71 15.29 -2.58
N THR A 283 -40.64 15.60 -1.30
CA THR A 283 -39.54 15.17 -0.43
C THR A 283 -39.50 13.64 -0.33
N GLU A 284 -40.65 12.98 -0.19
CA GLU A 284 -40.76 11.52 -0.20
C GLU A 284 -40.22 10.92 -1.51
N LYS A 285 -40.60 11.52 -2.67
CA LYS A 285 -40.11 11.10 -3.99
C LYS A 285 -38.58 11.26 -4.11
N ASN A 286 -38.03 12.35 -3.56
CA ASN A 286 -36.60 12.59 -3.56
C ASN A 286 -35.86 11.55 -2.72
N ILE A 287 -36.36 11.21 -1.53
CA ILE A 287 -35.80 10.15 -0.69
C ILE A 287 -35.83 8.80 -1.42
N LYS A 288 -36.94 8.41 -2.04
CA LYS A 288 -37.07 7.16 -2.82
C LYS A 288 -36.06 7.06 -3.96
N ASN A 289 -35.67 8.19 -4.53
CA ASN A 289 -34.69 8.27 -5.61
C ASN A 289 -33.25 8.56 -5.11
N LEU A 290 -33.03 8.54 -3.80
CA LEU A 290 -31.74 8.83 -3.17
C LEU A 290 -31.17 10.22 -3.52
N LYS A 291 -32.06 11.20 -3.73
CA LYS A 291 -31.73 12.62 -3.96
C LYS A 291 -31.85 13.38 -2.64
N LEU A 292 -30.82 13.28 -1.79
CA LEU A 292 -30.91 13.73 -0.38
C LEU A 292 -30.38 15.14 -0.13
N GLU A 293 -29.78 15.82 -1.11
CA GLU A 293 -29.08 17.09 -0.96
C GLU A 293 -29.87 18.18 -0.22
N ASN A 294 -31.17 18.29 -0.48
CA ASN A 294 -32.05 19.31 0.11
C ASN A 294 -33.11 18.74 1.07
N VAL A 295 -33.10 17.43 1.30
CA VAL A 295 -34.14 16.77 2.10
C VAL A 295 -34.18 17.29 3.53
N GLY A 296 -33.03 17.44 4.18
CA GLY A 296 -32.93 18.00 5.53
C GLY A 296 -33.51 19.39 5.63
N GLN A 297 -33.16 20.28 4.72
CA GLN A 297 -33.68 21.65 4.65
C GLN A 297 -35.19 21.69 4.38
N ASN A 298 -35.70 20.85 3.47
CA ASN A 298 -37.14 20.77 3.19
C ASN A 298 -37.90 20.28 4.43
N ILE A 299 -37.41 19.31 5.16
CA ILE A 299 -37.99 18.83 6.41
C ILE A 299 -38.05 19.95 7.45
N GLU A 300 -36.95 20.72 7.62
CA GLU A 300 -36.91 21.86 8.52
C GLU A 300 -37.96 22.92 8.15
N VAL A 301 -38.02 23.34 6.90
CA VAL A 301 -39.00 24.32 6.41
C VAL A 301 -40.44 23.84 6.66
N MET A 302 -40.76 22.58 6.33
CA MET A 302 -42.10 22.02 6.61
C MET A 302 -42.42 21.98 8.10
N THR A 303 -41.43 21.62 8.95
CA THR A 303 -41.59 21.56 10.41
C THR A 303 -41.88 22.94 10.97
N ASP A 304 -41.13 23.95 10.54
CA ASP A 304 -41.33 25.34 10.97
C ASP A 304 -42.69 25.88 10.53
N GLU A 305 -43.13 25.61 9.32
CA GLU A 305 -44.41 26.04 8.83
C GLU A 305 -45.56 25.36 9.58
N LEU A 306 -45.45 24.08 9.95
CA LEU A 306 -46.41 23.37 10.81
C LEU A 306 -46.47 24.00 12.21
N ASN A 307 -45.32 24.37 12.80
CA ASN A 307 -45.27 25.01 14.11
C ASN A 307 -45.87 26.41 14.07
N LEU A 308 -45.64 27.18 13.01
CA LEU A 308 -46.24 28.50 12.83
C LEU A 308 -47.77 28.39 12.70
N LEU A 309 -48.28 27.47 11.88
CA LEU A 309 -49.72 27.24 11.76
C LEU A 309 -50.36 26.85 13.12
N TYR A 310 -49.66 25.99 13.87
CA TYR A 310 -50.14 25.59 15.18
C TYR A 310 -50.23 26.80 16.12
N SER A 311 -49.21 27.66 16.15
CA SER A 311 -49.21 28.90 16.94
C SER A 311 -50.30 29.86 16.49
N ASP A 312 -50.53 30.00 15.19
CA ASP A 312 -51.58 30.89 14.65
C ASP A 312 -52.98 30.39 15.02
N PHE A 313 -53.26 29.09 15.00
CA PHE A 313 -54.49 28.50 15.48
C PHE A 313 -54.73 28.70 16.96
N GLU A 314 -53.71 28.57 17.78
CA GLU A 314 -53.80 28.83 19.23
C GLU A 314 -54.07 30.30 19.54
N LYS A 315 -53.44 31.24 18.82
CA LYS A 315 -53.70 32.68 18.97
C LYS A 315 -55.14 33.02 18.63
N GLU A 316 -55.67 32.48 17.53
CA GLU A 316 -57.05 32.73 17.10
C GLU A 316 -58.04 32.17 18.10
N LYS A 317 -57.84 30.95 18.61
CA LYS A 317 -58.67 30.38 19.68
C LYS A 317 -58.69 31.27 20.92
N ASN A 318 -57.52 31.78 21.35
CA ASN A 318 -57.40 32.63 22.52
C ASN A 318 -57.97 34.01 22.32
N ALA A 319 -58.08 34.52 21.08
CA ALA A 319 -58.71 35.78 20.78
C ALA A 319 -60.27 35.72 20.80
N TYR A 320 -60.83 34.52 20.69
CA TYR A 320 -62.28 34.25 20.77
C TYR A 320 -62.74 33.81 22.18
N ALA A 321 -61.82 33.47 23.09
CA ALA A 321 -62.11 33.08 24.47
C ALA A 321 -62.24 34.31 25.35
#